data_e97deda0b1643a5ec69c173ff633775f
#
_entry.id   e97deda0b1643a5ec69c173ff633775f
#
_cell.length_a   1.000
_cell.length_b   1.000
_cell.length_c   1.000
_cell.angle_alpha   90.00
_cell.angle_beta   90.00
_cell.angle_gamma   90.00
#
_symmetry.space_group_name_H-M   'P 1'
#
loop_
_entity.id
_entity.type
_entity.pdbx_description
1 polymer ?
#
loop_
_entity_poly.entity_id
_entity_poly.type
_entity_poly.pdbx_seq_one_letter_code
_entity_poly.pdbx_strand_id
1 'polypeptide(L)'
;MMNEILLSLHPQYWDLIKSGKKTIEIRKTKPRTMLPFRVFVYVTGGVGVVGCFDCDMLAESTPECFANKIYGETCLTESELKEYAAGKPLFGWHVMPGSVTEYEAPIDLQRMGISYPPQSWRYLKKDDEA
;
A
#
# COMPACT_ATOMS: atom_id res chain seq x y z
N MET A 1 4.56 11.68 15.50
CA MET A 1 4.58 11.77 14.03
C MET A 1 4.44 10.40 13.40
N MET A 2 3.70 10.32 12.31
CA MET A 2 3.60 9.06 11.57
C MET A 2 4.88 8.79 10.79
N ASN A 3 5.33 7.55 10.79
CA ASN A 3 6.35 7.11 9.87
C ASN A 3 5.77 7.05 8.46
N GLU A 4 6.63 7.04 7.46
CA GLU A 4 6.24 7.16 6.07
C GLU A 4 6.83 6.03 5.24
N ILE A 5 6.01 5.49 4.38
CA ILE A 5 6.33 4.37 3.51
C ILE A 5 6.01 4.80 2.07
N LEU A 6 6.83 4.37 1.13
CA LEU A 6 6.54 4.52 -0.29
C LEU A 6 6.16 3.17 -0.85
N LEU A 7 5.01 3.10 -1.50
CA LEU A 7 4.43 1.87 -2.03
C LEU A 7 4.22 2.01 -3.53
N SER A 8 4.70 1.03 -4.29
CA SER A 8 4.45 0.99 -5.73
C SER A 8 3.15 0.23 -6.02
N LEU A 9 2.26 0.85 -6.77
CA LEU A 9 0.97 0.27 -7.15
C LEU A 9 0.77 0.36 -8.65
N HIS A 10 0.09 -0.64 -9.20
CA HIS A 10 -0.43 -0.53 -10.57
C HIS A 10 -1.59 0.46 -10.59
N PRO A 11 -1.81 1.15 -11.72
CA PRO A 11 -2.85 2.18 -11.80
C PRO A 11 -4.24 1.68 -11.41
N GLN A 12 -4.60 0.45 -11.81
CA GLN A 12 -5.93 -0.07 -11.52
C GLN A 12 -6.18 -0.23 -10.02
N TYR A 13 -5.16 -0.56 -9.24
CA TYR A 13 -5.33 -0.71 -7.79
C TYR A 13 -5.46 0.65 -7.11
N TRP A 14 -4.71 1.65 -7.59
CA TRP A 14 -4.88 3.00 -7.07
C TRP A 14 -6.30 3.53 -7.33
N ASP A 15 -6.82 3.27 -8.53
CA ASP A 15 -8.19 3.67 -8.86
C ASP A 15 -9.21 3.02 -7.93
N LEU A 16 -9.02 1.74 -7.60
CA LEU A 16 -9.90 1.03 -6.68
C LEU A 16 -9.81 1.57 -5.24
N ILE A 17 -8.62 1.96 -4.81
CA ILE A 17 -8.43 2.58 -3.49
C ILE A 17 -9.11 3.95 -3.45
N LYS A 18 -8.92 4.77 -4.47
CA LYS A 18 -9.54 6.08 -4.53
C LYS A 18 -11.06 6.01 -4.53
N SER A 19 -11.62 5.02 -5.19
CA SER A 19 -13.06 4.86 -5.28
C SER A 19 -13.67 4.30 -4.00
N GLY A 20 -12.85 3.82 -3.07
CA GLY A 20 -13.32 3.19 -1.84
C GLY A 20 -13.68 1.73 -1.99
N LYS A 21 -13.55 1.15 -3.18
CA LYS A 21 -13.87 -0.26 -3.39
C LYS A 21 -12.82 -1.19 -2.77
N LYS A 22 -11.54 -0.81 -2.88
CA LYS A 22 -10.45 -1.59 -2.30
C LYS A 22 -10.08 -0.95 -0.97
N THR A 23 -10.30 -1.68 0.11
CA THR A 23 -10.05 -1.16 1.45
C THR A 23 -8.86 -1.82 2.14
N ILE A 24 -8.25 -2.81 1.49
CA ILE A 24 -7.07 -3.46 2.04
C ILE A 24 -6.12 -3.80 0.89
N GLU A 25 -4.86 -3.42 1.05
CA GLU A 25 -3.79 -3.70 0.10
C GLU A 25 -3.04 -4.95 0.55
N ILE A 26 -2.78 -5.86 -0.38
CA ILE A 26 -2.14 -7.14 -0.06
C ILE A 26 -0.68 -7.13 -0.48
N ARG A 27 0.19 -7.46 0.46
CA ARG A 27 1.64 -7.52 0.24
C ARG A 27 2.23 -8.78 0.85
N LYS A 28 3.42 -9.14 0.41
CA LYS A 28 4.13 -10.31 0.95
C LYS A 28 4.86 -9.99 2.23
N THR A 29 5.05 -8.72 2.53
CA THR A 29 5.75 -8.25 3.72
C THR A 29 5.03 -7.04 4.28
N LYS A 30 5.45 -6.61 5.46
CA LYS A 30 4.88 -5.44 6.13
C LYS A 30 5.99 -4.60 6.75
N PRO A 31 5.79 -3.29 6.90
CA PRO A 31 6.76 -2.49 7.62
C PRO A 31 6.74 -2.80 9.11
N ARG A 32 7.89 -2.58 9.75
CA ARG A 32 8.02 -2.64 11.20
C ARG A 32 7.98 -1.22 11.71
N THR A 33 6.78 -0.73 11.95
CA THR A 33 6.60 0.64 12.40
C THR A 33 5.28 0.74 13.13
N MET A 34 5.12 1.81 13.89
CA MET A 34 3.90 2.03 14.67
C MET A 34 2.75 2.38 13.74
N LEU A 35 1.56 1.91 14.10
CA LEU A 35 0.32 2.27 13.43
C LEU A 35 -0.28 3.51 14.11
N PRO A 36 -0.93 4.38 13.34
CA PRO A 36 -1.00 4.37 11.89
C PRO A 36 0.29 4.88 11.27
N PHE A 37 0.55 4.48 10.03
CA PHE A 37 1.65 5.04 9.27
C PHE A 37 1.14 5.53 7.92
N ARG A 38 1.87 6.47 7.31
CA ARG A 38 1.45 7.08 6.05
C ARG A 38 2.09 6.37 4.87
N VAL A 39 1.26 6.06 3.88
CA VAL A 39 1.70 5.37 2.67
C VAL A 39 1.57 6.33 1.51
N PHE A 40 2.72 6.70 0.94
CA PHE A 40 2.76 7.45 -0.31
C PHE A 40 2.70 6.48 -1.46
N VAL A 41 1.88 6.76 -2.45
CA VAL A 41 1.60 5.84 -3.54
C VAL A 41 2.31 6.29 -4.81
N TYR A 42 3.25 5.45 -5.28
CA TYR A 42 3.87 5.61 -6.58
C TYR A 42 3.13 4.71 -7.56
N VAL A 43 2.59 5.32 -8.62
CA VAL A 43 1.90 4.54 -9.67
C VAL A 43 2.92 4.14 -10.72
N THR A 44 2.99 2.83 -11.01
CA THR A 44 3.96 2.28 -11.95
C THR A 44 3.72 2.77 -13.37
N GLY A 45 4.75 2.63 -14.22
CA GLY A 45 4.70 3.13 -15.58
C GLY A 45 5.22 4.56 -15.73
N GLY A 46 5.98 5.03 -14.72
CA GLY A 46 6.61 6.36 -14.79
C GLY A 46 5.68 7.50 -14.45
N VAL A 47 4.51 7.21 -13.85
CA VAL A 47 3.53 8.25 -13.54
C VAL A 47 4.02 9.16 -12.40
N GLY A 48 4.60 8.58 -11.35
CA GLY A 48 5.07 9.34 -10.20
C GLY A 48 4.25 9.07 -8.95
N VAL A 49 4.48 9.86 -7.90
CA VAL A 49 3.78 9.75 -6.62
C VAL A 49 2.47 10.54 -6.73
N VAL A 50 1.36 9.85 -6.66
CA VAL A 50 0.04 10.39 -7.03
C VAL A 50 -0.82 10.75 -5.84
N GLY A 51 -0.45 10.31 -4.64
CA GLY A 51 -1.25 10.58 -3.45
C GLY A 51 -0.76 9.77 -2.27
N CYS A 52 -1.60 9.67 -1.26
CA CYS A 52 -1.26 8.92 -0.05
C CYS A 52 -2.52 8.42 0.64
N PHE A 53 -2.33 7.48 1.57
CA PHE A 53 -3.36 7.07 2.52
C PHE A 53 -2.67 6.67 3.83
N ASP A 54 -3.44 6.55 4.88
CA ASP A 54 -2.90 6.07 6.16
C ASP A 54 -3.30 4.61 6.36
N CYS A 55 -2.35 3.81 6.83
CA CYS A 55 -2.60 2.42 7.18
C CYS A 55 -2.81 2.36 8.69
N ASP A 56 -4.00 1.89 9.10
CA ASP A 56 -4.38 1.86 10.51
C ASP A 56 -4.40 0.46 11.10
N MET A 57 -4.23 -0.57 10.26
CA MET A 57 -4.22 -1.96 10.73
C MET A 57 -3.42 -2.80 9.77
N LEU A 58 -2.65 -3.73 10.32
CA LEU A 58 -1.95 -4.77 9.56
C LEU A 58 -2.47 -6.13 9.99
N ALA A 59 -2.78 -6.99 9.04
CA ALA A 59 -3.25 -8.34 9.32
C ALA A 59 -2.40 -9.33 8.56
N GLU A 60 -1.95 -10.38 9.24
CA GLU A 60 -1.28 -11.51 8.61
C GLU A 60 -2.26 -12.66 8.51
N SER A 61 -2.49 -13.20 7.32
CA SER A 61 -3.45 -14.26 7.15
C SER A 61 -3.24 -15.02 5.84
N THR A 62 -4.15 -15.94 5.57
CA THR A 62 -4.12 -16.80 4.40
C THR A 62 -4.89 -16.18 3.24
N PRO A 63 -4.59 -16.62 2.00
CA PRO A 63 -5.39 -16.18 0.85
C PRO A 63 -6.89 -16.43 1.03
N GLU A 64 -7.27 -17.55 1.63
CA GLU A 64 -8.67 -17.87 1.85
C GLU A 64 -9.34 -16.85 2.77
N CYS A 65 -8.68 -16.50 3.86
CA CYS A 65 -9.22 -15.51 4.80
C CYS A 65 -9.39 -14.15 4.13
N PHE A 66 -8.40 -13.74 3.35
CA PHE A 66 -8.51 -12.46 2.64
C PHE A 66 -9.60 -12.50 1.57
N ALA A 67 -9.76 -13.63 0.88
CA ALA A 67 -10.80 -13.77 -0.12
C ALA A 67 -12.20 -13.71 0.51
N ASN A 68 -12.33 -14.12 1.77
CA ASN A 68 -13.59 -14.05 2.51
C ASN A 68 -13.87 -12.67 3.11
N LYS A 69 -13.05 -11.70 2.81
CA LYS A 69 -13.23 -10.28 3.17
C LYS A 69 -13.29 -10.04 4.68
N ILE A 70 -12.65 -10.90 5.47
CA ILE A 70 -12.65 -10.78 6.93
C ILE A 70 -12.05 -9.46 7.37
N TYR A 71 -11.00 -9.00 6.67
CA TYR A 71 -10.28 -7.78 7.03
C TYR A 71 -10.64 -6.59 6.14
N GLY A 72 -11.41 -6.81 5.07
CA GLY A 72 -11.77 -5.78 4.12
C GLY A 72 -11.80 -6.30 2.70
N GLU A 73 -12.05 -5.41 1.76
CA GLU A 73 -12.16 -5.77 0.34
C GLU A 73 -10.82 -5.63 -0.35
N THR A 74 -10.27 -6.76 -0.82
CA THR A 74 -9.00 -6.77 -1.54
C THR A 74 -9.16 -6.47 -3.02
N CYS A 75 -10.33 -6.68 -3.58
CA CYS A 75 -10.60 -6.63 -5.03
C CYS A 75 -9.78 -7.66 -5.81
N LEU A 76 -9.36 -8.73 -5.14
CA LEU A 76 -8.63 -9.84 -5.74
C LEU A 76 -9.41 -11.13 -5.53
N THR A 77 -9.33 -12.04 -6.49
CA THR A 77 -9.94 -13.35 -6.35
C THR A 77 -9.10 -14.24 -5.45
N GLU A 78 -9.69 -15.29 -4.91
CA GLU A 78 -8.95 -16.25 -4.12
C GLU A 78 -7.81 -16.87 -4.94
N SER A 79 -8.06 -17.14 -6.21
CA SER A 79 -7.04 -17.69 -7.11
C SER A 79 -5.85 -16.75 -7.26
N GLU A 80 -6.12 -15.46 -7.47
CA GLU A 80 -5.07 -14.46 -7.58
C GLU A 80 -4.26 -14.36 -6.28
N LEU A 81 -4.96 -14.39 -5.14
CA LEU A 81 -4.30 -14.33 -3.84
C LEU A 81 -3.42 -15.54 -3.59
N LYS A 82 -3.90 -16.74 -3.95
CA LYS A 82 -3.11 -17.97 -3.79
C LYS A 82 -1.87 -17.96 -4.67
N GLU A 83 -2.01 -17.52 -5.89
CA GLU A 83 -0.87 -17.45 -6.81
C GLU A 83 0.17 -16.46 -6.30
N TYR A 84 -0.27 -15.31 -5.84
CA TYR A 84 0.62 -14.30 -5.30
C TYR A 84 1.34 -14.79 -4.03
N ALA A 85 0.61 -15.48 -3.15
CA ALA A 85 1.15 -15.97 -1.88
C ALA A 85 2.21 -17.06 -2.07
N ALA A 86 2.05 -17.90 -3.09
CA ALA A 86 2.97 -19.00 -3.36
C ALA A 86 3.20 -19.87 -2.12
N GLY A 87 2.12 -20.19 -1.40
CA GLY A 87 2.15 -21.06 -0.23
C GLY A 87 2.50 -20.39 1.08
N LYS A 88 2.72 -19.08 1.09
CA LYS A 88 3.08 -18.34 2.30
C LYS A 88 1.94 -17.44 2.74
N PRO A 89 1.92 -17.03 4.02
CA PRO A 89 0.93 -16.05 4.46
C PRO A 89 1.14 -14.70 3.78
N LEU A 90 0.07 -13.92 3.73
CA LEU A 90 0.10 -12.58 3.16
C LEU A 90 -0.18 -11.55 4.26
N PHE A 91 0.15 -10.31 3.96
CA PHE A 91 -0.10 -9.20 4.86
C PHE A 91 -1.09 -8.24 4.21
N GLY A 92 -2.12 -7.88 4.96
CA GLY A 92 -3.10 -6.89 4.54
C GLY A 92 -2.83 -5.57 5.21
N TRP A 93 -2.72 -4.52 4.42
CA TRP A 93 -2.54 -3.14 4.89
C TRP A 93 -3.89 -2.46 4.74
N HIS A 94 -4.56 -2.20 5.85
CA HIS A 94 -5.89 -1.62 5.80
C HIS A 94 -5.82 -0.12 5.53
N VAL A 95 -6.62 0.33 4.57
CA VAL A 95 -6.71 1.74 4.20
C VAL A 95 -7.67 2.42 5.17
N MET A 96 -7.15 3.36 5.98
CA MET A 96 -7.99 4.05 6.95
C MET A 96 -9.05 4.88 6.23
N PRO A 97 -10.33 4.71 6.58
CA PRO A 97 -11.40 5.48 5.93
C PRO A 97 -11.16 6.99 6.07
N GLY A 98 -11.36 7.71 4.99
CA GLY A 98 -11.20 9.16 4.98
C GLY A 98 -9.77 9.65 4.85
N SER A 99 -8.78 8.74 4.75
CA SER A 99 -7.37 9.15 4.70
C SER A 99 -6.81 9.26 3.28
N VAL A 100 -7.55 8.81 2.27
CA VAL A 100 -7.03 8.79 0.89
C VAL A 100 -6.98 10.21 0.34
N THR A 101 -5.81 10.60 -0.13
CA THR A 101 -5.60 11.91 -0.73
C THR A 101 -4.99 11.73 -2.11
N GLU A 102 -5.60 12.34 -3.12
CA GLU A 102 -5.04 12.36 -4.46
C GLU A 102 -4.47 13.75 -4.73
N TYR A 103 -3.24 13.82 -5.25
CA TYR A 103 -2.62 15.10 -5.59
C TYR A 103 -3.13 15.61 -6.92
N GLU A 104 -3.14 16.93 -7.10
CA GLU A 104 -3.52 17.53 -8.37
C GLU A 104 -2.62 17.10 -9.51
N ALA A 105 -1.33 16.92 -9.22
CA ALA A 105 -0.35 16.46 -10.19
C ALA A 105 0.62 15.51 -9.51
N PRO A 106 1.09 14.48 -10.23
CA PRO A 106 2.08 13.55 -9.66
C PRO A 106 3.37 14.27 -9.28
N ILE A 107 3.99 13.76 -8.22
CA ILE A 107 5.29 14.26 -7.76
C ILE A 107 6.35 13.30 -8.27
N ASP A 108 7.40 13.86 -8.89
CA ASP A 108 8.53 13.08 -9.37
C ASP A 108 9.30 12.52 -8.17
N LEU A 109 9.69 11.25 -8.24
CA LEU A 109 10.47 10.59 -7.19
C LEU A 109 11.76 11.35 -6.86
N GLN A 110 12.39 11.95 -7.85
CA GLN A 110 13.63 12.69 -7.61
C GLN A 110 13.43 13.84 -6.64
N ARG A 111 12.24 14.45 -6.64
CA ARG A 111 11.92 15.52 -5.69
C ARG A 111 11.80 15.00 -4.27
N MET A 112 11.62 13.68 -4.11
CA MET A 112 11.59 13.03 -2.80
C MET A 112 12.94 12.42 -2.45
N GLY A 113 13.97 12.65 -3.28
CA GLY A 113 15.30 12.11 -3.03
C GLY A 113 15.42 10.62 -3.35
N ILE A 114 14.56 10.11 -4.22
CA ILE A 114 14.52 8.68 -4.53
C ILE A 114 14.87 8.48 -6.01
N SER A 115 15.85 7.62 -6.27
CA SER A 115 16.35 7.39 -7.64
C SER A 115 15.49 6.41 -8.42
N TYR A 116 14.94 5.39 -7.75
CA TYR A 116 14.13 4.36 -8.40
C TYR A 116 12.90 4.06 -7.56
N PRO A 117 11.78 3.70 -8.22
CA PRO A 117 10.64 3.21 -7.46
C PRO A 117 10.97 1.86 -6.81
N PRO A 118 10.44 1.58 -5.61
CA PRO A 118 10.64 0.26 -5.01
C PRO A 118 9.89 -0.81 -5.82
N GLN A 119 10.37 -2.05 -5.78
CA GLN A 119 9.64 -3.16 -6.40
C GLN A 119 8.32 -3.42 -5.69
N SER A 120 8.28 -3.25 -4.39
CA SER A 120 7.08 -3.39 -3.60
C SER A 120 6.88 -2.13 -2.76
N TRP A 121 7.67 -1.96 -1.72
CA TRP A 121 7.59 -0.78 -0.86
C TRP A 121 8.95 -0.56 -0.19
N ARG A 122 9.13 0.64 0.37
CA ARG A 122 10.34 0.97 1.13
C ARG A 122 10.00 2.02 2.18
N TYR A 123 10.84 2.09 3.21
CA TYR A 123 10.75 3.19 4.16
C TYR A 123 11.21 4.49 3.50
N LEU A 124 10.52 5.56 3.82
CA LEU A 124 11.02 6.90 3.55
C LEU A 124 11.88 7.34 4.74
N LYS A 125 12.50 8.51 4.64
CA LYS A 125 13.35 9.00 5.71
C LYS A 125 12.54 9.09 6.99
N LYS A 126 13.10 8.53 8.09
CA LYS A 126 12.48 8.59 9.40
C LYS A 126 12.96 9.82 10.14
N ASP A 127 12.06 10.45 10.88
CA ASP A 127 12.40 11.64 11.62
C ASP A 127 13.36 11.36 12.77
N ASP A 128 13.30 10.17 13.32
CA ASP A 128 14.14 9.80 14.46
C ASP A 128 15.59 9.53 14.07
N GLU A 129 15.91 9.67 12.80
CA GLU A 129 17.27 9.53 12.32
C GLU A 129 18.16 10.67 12.74
N ALA A 130 17.57 11.71 13.19
CA ALA A 130 18.30 12.91 13.58
C ALA A 130 19.37 12.64 14.64
#